data_e7f2fc583f5073c4c94b2d41dd7081ea
#
_entry.id   e7f2fc583f5073c4c94b2d41dd7081ea
#
_cell.length_a   1.000
_cell.length_b   1.000
_cell.length_c   1.000
_cell.angle_alpha   90.00
_cell.angle_beta   90.00
_cell.angle_gamma   90.00
#
_symmetry.space_group_name_H-M   'P 1'
#
loop_
_entity.id
_entity.type
_entity.pdbx_description
1 polymer ?
#
loop_
_entity_poly.entity_id
_entity_poly.type
_entity_poly.pdbx_seq_one_letter_code
_entity_poly.pdbx_strand_id
1 'polypeptide(L)'
;MTPYDLALAPLVAVQALTVRARAARMPEAEGARFGKVGQGPALRILILGDSSAAGVGVRTQAEALAGQLTACLSQHHRVDWFLHAKSGATTASTLRRMRLAPKRPFDVAMVCLGVNDAKNGVRAGAFQARYHAVLDRLRDDYEVDRVYLAGMPPQELVPQLPNPLRDILVARLDWFDTLIQQIAAERRGAVHLPFDVTRDPALMASDKFHPGPKMYAEWASLAAAAIHRDRVRSH
;
A
#
# COMPACT_ATOMS: atom_id res chain seq x y z
N MET A 1 -16.29 3.02 -21.64
CA MET A 1 -16.45 1.61 -22.06
C MET A 1 -16.82 1.63 -23.52
N THR A 2 -16.04 1.00 -24.35
CA THR A 2 -16.33 0.82 -25.78
C THR A 2 -17.39 -0.30 -25.95
N PRO A 3 -18.07 -0.40 -27.12
CA PRO A 3 -18.95 -1.55 -27.40
C PRO A 3 -18.22 -2.91 -27.26
N TYR A 4 -16.94 -2.93 -27.54
CA TYR A 4 -16.07 -4.10 -27.38
C TYR A 4 -15.89 -4.49 -25.89
N ASP A 5 -15.67 -3.52 -25.01
CA ASP A 5 -15.57 -3.75 -23.56
C ASP A 5 -16.87 -4.34 -23.00
N LEU A 6 -18.02 -3.90 -23.53
CA LEU A 6 -19.33 -4.38 -23.11
C LEU A 6 -19.55 -5.84 -23.55
N ALA A 7 -19.10 -6.22 -24.75
CA ALA A 7 -19.15 -7.58 -25.26
C ALA A 7 -18.29 -8.55 -24.45
N LEU A 8 -17.16 -8.09 -23.92
CA LEU A 8 -16.25 -8.90 -23.09
C LEU A 8 -16.66 -8.97 -21.62
N ALA A 9 -17.60 -8.13 -21.16
CA ALA A 9 -17.97 -8.06 -19.75
C ALA A 9 -18.38 -9.41 -19.13
N PRO A 10 -19.16 -10.29 -19.79
CA PRO A 10 -19.50 -11.60 -19.26
C PRO A 10 -18.28 -12.51 -19.06
N LEU A 11 -17.35 -12.52 -20.05
CA LEU A 11 -16.13 -13.30 -19.97
C LEU A 11 -15.24 -12.81 -18.81
N VAL A 12 -15.06 -11.50 -18.70
CA VAL A 12 -14.29 -10.89 -17.60
C VAL A 12 -14.89 -11.22 -16.25
N ALA A 13 -16.22 -11.20 -16.12
CA ALA A 13 -16.90 -11.56 -14.89
C ALA A 13 -16.66 -13.03 -14.50
N VAL A 14 -16.74 -13.96 -15.46
CA VAL A 14 -16.44 -15.39 -15.22
C VAL A 14 -14.98 -15.58 -14.84
N GLN A 15 -14.05 -14.92 -15.54
CA GLN A 15 -12.62 -14.98 -15.21
C GLN A 15 -12.35 -14.43 -13.79
N ALA A 16 -12.94 -13.29 -13.44
CA ALA A 16 -12.78 -12.67 -12.12
C ALA A 16 -13.33 -13.57 -11.00
N LEU A 17 -14.49 -14.19 -11.20
CA LEU A 17 -15.07 -15.15 -10.24
C LEU A 17 -14.19 -16.39 -10.09
N THR A 18 -13.68 -16.94 -11.20
CA THR A 18 -12.79 -18.11 -11.21
C THR A 18 -11.48 -17.82 -10.47
N VAL A 19 -10.84 -16.67 -10.79
CA VAL A 19 -9.62 -16.23 -10.11
C VAL A 19 -9.86 -16.05 -8.62
N ARG A 20 -10.97 -15.38 -8.26
CA ARG A 20 -11.33 -15.18 -6.85
C ARG A 20 -11.58 -16.49 -6.10
N ALA A 21 -12.22 -17.47 -6.74
CA ALA A 21 -12.49 -18.79 -6.15
C ALA A 21 -11.21 -19.61 -5.94
N ARG A 22 -10.23 -19.45 -6.85
CA ARG A 22 -8.95 -20.18 -6.83
C ARG A 22 -7.86 -19.43 -6.06
N ALA A 23 -8.03 -18.14 -5.77
CA ALA A 23 -7.04 -17.35 -5.05
C ALA A 23 -6.78 -17.97 -3.67
N ALA A 24 -5.57 -18.42 -3.44
CA ALA A 24 -5.12 -18.85 -2.13
C ALA A 24 -5.26 -17.70 -1.14
N ARG A 25 -5.95 -17.91 -0.04
CA ARG A 25 -6.05 -16.94 1.04
C ARG A 25 -4.84 -17.12 1.94
N MET A 26 -3.79 -16.35 1.66
CA MET A 26 -2.64 -16.29 2.55
C MET A 26 -2.97 -15.47 3.80
N PRO A 27 -2.48 -15.90 4.98
CA PRO A 27 -2.65 -15.11 6.21
C PRO A 27 -1.86 -13.80 6.15
N GLU A 28 -2.25 -12.84 6.97
CA GLU A 28 -1.44 -11.68 7.30
C GLU A 28 -0.24 -12.14 8.15
N ALA A 29 0.91 -11.46 8.03
CA ALA A 29 2.11 -11.82 8.78
C ALA A 29 1.87 -11.76 10.29
N GLU A 30 2.41 -12.76 10.99
CA GLU A 30 2.34 -12.86 12.45
C GLU A 30 3.31 -11.88 13.13
N GLY A 31 2.99 -11.47 14.35
CA GLY A 31 3.84 -10.65 15.18
C GLY A 31 3.26 -9.29 15.53
N ALA A 32 4.08 -8.45 16.16
CA ALA A 32 3.66 -7.15 16.66
C ALA A 32 3.25 -6.21 15.53
N ARG A 33 2.22 -5.41 15.79
CA ARG A 33 1.73 -4.35 14.88
C ARG A 33 2.05 -2.95 15.39
N PHE A 34 2.82 -2.86 16.43
CA PHE A 34 3.35 -1.62 17.01
C PHE A 34 4.61 -1.93 17.80
N GLY A 35 5.41 -0.92 18.04
CA GLY A 35 6.62 -1.10 18.86
C GLY A 35 7.54 0.11 18.80
N LYS A 36 8.67 -0.03 19.47
CA LYS A 36 9.75 0.95 19.46
C LYS A 36 11.06 0.23 19.17
N VAL A 37 11.88 0.81 18.30
CA VAL A 37 13.17 0.23 17.86
C VAL A 37 14.17 1.34 17.52
N GLY A 38 15.46 1.05 17.67
CA GLY A 38 16.54 1.98 17.36
C GLY A 38 16.82 3.02 18.45
N GLN A 39 17.77 3.90 18.13
CA GLN A 39 18.25 5.00 18.98
C GLN A 39 18.39 6.27 18.12
N GLY A 40 18.61 7.43 18.76
CA GLY A 40 18.75 8.71 18.05
C GLY A 40 17.47 9.56 18.07
N PRO A 41 17.31 10.50 17.12
CA PRO A 41 16.16 11.37 17.03
C PRO A 41 14.84 10.59 16.93
N ALA A 42 13.81 11.04 17.64
CA ALA A 42 12.52 10.38 17.63
C ALA A 42 11.84 10.47 16.27
N LEU A 43 11.24 9.36 15.83
CA LEU A 43 10.42 9.27 14.62
C LEU A 43 9.20 8.41 14.91
N ARG A 44 8.01 9.00 14.88
CA ARG A 44 6.73 8.29 15.02
C ARG A 44 6.15 8.04 13.65
N ILE A 45 5.95 6.77 13.27
CA ILE A 45 5.44 6.39 11.96
C ILE A 45 4.15 5.59 12.06
N LEU A 46 3.13 5.98 11.29
CA LEU A 46 1.92 5.23 11.04
C LEU A 46 1.98 4.55 9.68
N ILE A 47 1.76 3.24 9.62
CA ILE A 47 1.66 2.49 8.38
C ILE A 47 0.20 2.07 8.20
N LEU A 48 -0.45 2.64 7.19
CA LEU A 48 -1.83 2.34 6.81
C LEU A 48 -1.84 1.49 5.55
N GLY A 49 -2.72 0.48 5.49
CA GLY A 49 -2.80 -0.23 4.23
C GLY A 49 -3.71 -1.45 4.17
N ASP A 50 -3.51 -2.18 3.10
CA ASP A 50 -4.21 -3.41 2.77
C ASP A 50 -3.36 -4.66 3.10
N SER A 51 -3.49 -5.72 2.29
CA SER A 51 -2.77 -6.98 2.47
C SER A 51 -1.26 -6.83 2.35
N SER A 52 -0.77 -5.95 1.47
CA SER A 52 0.65 -5.72 1.29
C SER A 52 1.27 -5.05 2.53
N ALA A 53 0.60 -4.08 3.13
CA ALA A 53 1.05 -3.50 4.38
C ALA A 53 0.88 -4.46 5.57
N ALA A 54 -0.15 -5.31 5.55
CA ALA A 54 -0.38 -6.32 6.59
C ALA A 54 0.62 -7.49 6.54
N GLY A 55 1.47 -7.55 5.52
CA GLY A 55 2.53 -8.55 5.37
C GLY A 55 2.05 -9.88 4.80
N VAL A 56 0.99 -9.87 3.98
CA VAL A 56 0.62 -11.08 3.22
C VAL A 56 1.75 -11.43 2.26
N GLY A 57 2.13 -12.70 2.23
CA GLY A 57 3.24 -13.20 1.40
C GLY A 57 4.49 -13.60 2.20
N VAL A 58 4.55 -13.22 3.48
CA VAL A 58 5.61 -13.61 4.41
C VAL A 58 5.01 -14.12 5.71
N ARG A 59 5.83 -14.81 6.51
CA ARG A 59 5.34 -15.45 7.73
C ARG A 59 5.25 -14.47 8.91
N THR A 60 6.22 -13.58 9.05
CA THR A 60 6.35 -12.71 10.22
C THR A 60 6.41 -11.23 9.85
N GLN A 61 6.01 -10.35 10.79
CA GLN A 61 6.12 -8.90 10.60
C GLN A 61 7.58 -8.45 10.41
N ALA A 62 8.56 -9.19 10.92
CA ALA A 62 9.96 -8.88 10.69
C ALA A 62 10.35 -8.99 9.19
N GLU A 63 9.70 -9.87 8.43
CA GLU A 63 9.91 -10.05 7.00
C GLU A 63 8.99 -9.16 6.14
N ALA A 64 7.93 -8.60 6.75
CA ALA A 64 6.94 -7.75 6.09
C ALA A 64 7.41 -6.29 5.99
N LEU A 65 6.65 -5.49 5.23
CA LEU A 65 6.95 -4.07 5.03
C LEU A 65 7.21 -3.31 6.34
N ALA A 66 6.34 -3.48 7.34
CA ALA A 66 6.44 -2.72 8.59
C ALA A 66 7.74 -3.04 9.34
N GLY A 67 8.10 -4.31 9.49
CA GLY A 67 9.33 -4.73 10.15
C GLY A 67 10.57 -4.30 9.39
N GLN A 68 10.62 -4.52 8.08
CA GLN A 68 11.74 -4.11 7.22
C GLN A 68 11.92 -2.59 7.20
N LEU A 69 10.83 -1.82 7.06
CA LEU A 69 10.86 -0.36 7.07
C LEU A 69 11.38 0.18 8.41
N THR A 70 10.88 -0.33 9.51
CA THR A 70 11.30 0.11 10.84
C THR A 70 12.74 -0.30 11.15
N ALA A 71 13.20 -1.46 10.67
CA ALA A 71 14.61 -1.87 10.77
C ALA A 71 15.53 -0.92 10.00
N CYS A 72 15.18 -0.53 8.76
CA CYS A 72 15.96 0.44 7.99
C CYS A 72 15.97 1.82 8.68
N LEU A 73 14.83 2.33 9.12
CA LEU A 73 14.73 3.64 9.78
C LEU A 73 15.45 3.67 11.12
N SER A 74 15.51 2.53 11.84
CA SER A 74 16.15 2.43 13.16
C SER A 74 17.67 2.61 13.13
N GLN A 75 18.29 2.54 11.97
CA GLN A 75 19.71 2.85 11.81
C GLN A 75 20.04 4.33 12.10
N HIS A 76 19.04 5.21 11.96
CA HIS A 76 19.20 6.66 12.12
C HIS A 76 18.23 7.30 13.11
N HIS A 77 17.20 6.57 13.54
CA HIS A 77 16.12 7.09 14.35
C HIS A 77 15.70 6.13 15.48
N ARG A 78 15.21 6.69 16.56
CA ARG A 78 14.39 5.94 17.53
C ARG A 78 12.96 5.93 17.00
N VAL A 79 12.57 4.82 16.35
CA VAL A 79 11.30 4.67 15.66
C VAL A 79 10.22 4.16 16.61
N ASP A 80 9.14 4.90 16.80
CA ASP A 80 7.87 4.45 17.41
C ASP A 80 6.87 4.23 16.29
N TRP A 81 6.46 3.00 16.05
CA TRP A 81 5.67 2.64 14.88
C TRP A 81 4.34 1.99 15.23
N PHE A 82 3.37 2.16 14.34
CA PHE A 82 2.05 1.53 14.43
C PHE A 82 1.58 1.11 13.03
N LEU A 83 1.18 -0.17 12.91
CA LEU A 83 0.64 -0.75 11.69
C LEU A 83 -0.87 -0.88 11.80
N HIS A 84 -1.61 -0.13 10.99
CA HIS A 84 -3.05 -0.21 10.86
C HIS A 84 -3.43 -0.69 9.46
N ALA A 85 -3.28 -1.98 9.21
CA ALA A 85 -3.53 -2.62 7.93
C ALA A 85 -4.47 -3.81 8.06
N LYS A 86 -5.16 -4.15 6.96
CA LYS A 86 -6.05 -5.31 6.88
C LYS A 86 -6.14 -5.83 5.45
N SER A 87 -6.01 -7.13 5.25
CA SER A 87 -6.21 -7.77 3.95
C SER A 87 -7.55 -7.38 3.33
N GLY A 88 -7.50 -7.04 2.04
CA GLY A 88 -8.66 -6.62 1.29
C GLY A 88 -9.14 -5.18 1.57
N ALA A 89 -8.43 -4.41 2.40
CA ALA A 89 -8.82 -3.04 2.70
C ALA A 89 -8.86 -2.16 1.45
N THR A 90 -9.93 -1.39 1.33
CA THR A 90 -10.11 -0.30 0.36
C THR A 90 -9.99 1.04 1.07
N THR A 91 -9.89 2.14 0.33
CA THR A 91 -9.96 3.49 0.90
C THR A 91 -11.18 3.68 1.80
N ALA A 92 -12.36 3.21 1.36
CA ALA A 92 -13.60 3.29 2.12
C ALA A 92 -13.58 2.50 3.43
N SER A 93 -13.06 1.27 3.40
CA SER A 93 -12.98 0.44 4.60
C SER A 93 -11.92 0.96 5.57
N THR A 94 -10.82 1.49 5.06
CA THR A 94 -9.76 2.11 5.87
C THR A 94 -10.28 3.34 6.60
N LEU A 95 -11.02 4.23 5.95
CA LEU A 95 -11.66 5.38 6.60
C LEU A 95 -12.57 4.98 7.78
N ARG A 96 -13.35 3.90 7.62
CA ARG A 96 -14.18 3.39 8.73
C ARG A 96 -13.34 2.87 9.87
N ARG A 97 -12.26 2.13 9.57
CA ARG A 97 -11.38 1.51 10.57
C ARG A 97 -10.52 2.53 11.32
N MET A 98 -10.09 3.61 10.67
CA MET A 98 -9.36 4.69 11.32
C MET A 98 -10.13 5.32 12.49
N ARG A 99 -11.48 5.25 12.48
CA ARG A 99 -12.30 5.72 13.63
C ARG A 99 -12.08 4.92 14.91
N LEU A 100 -11.62 3.67 14.77
CA LEU A 100 -11.38 2.74 15.86
C LEU A 100 -9.91 2.65 16.29
N ALA A 101 -9.01 3.26 15.52
CA ALA A 101 -7.59 3.27 15.83
C ALA A 101 -7.28 4.30 16.94
N PRO A 102 -6.30 4.02 17.81
CA PRO A 102 -5.87 4.97 18.83
C PRO A 102 -5.42 6.29 18.18
N LYS A 103 -6.06 7.39 18.58
CA LYS A 103 -5.67 8.74 18.13
C LYS A 103 -4.46 9.18 18.91
N ARG A 104 -3.34 9.30 18.24
CA ARG A 104 -2.09 9.85 18.77
C ARG A 104 -1.29 10.48 17.63
N PRO A 105 -0.43 11.48 17.93
CA PRO A 105 0.35 12.13 16.89
C PRO A 105 1.41 11.22 16.29
N PHE A 106 1.62 11.34 14.97
CA PHE A 106 2.70 10.73 14.22
C PHE A 106 3.43 11.78 13.38
N ASP A 107 4.73 11.63 13.21
CA ASP A 107 5.52 12.56 12.40
C ASP A 107 5.35 12.29 10.91
N VAL A 108 5.19 11.01 10.55
CA VAL A 108 4.99 10.58 9.15
C VAL A 108 3.97 9.44 9.08
N ALA A 109 3.32 9.32 7.92
CA ALA A 109 2.53 8.15 7.59
C ALA A 109 2.94 7.56 6.23
N MET A 110 2.88 6.24 6.10
CA MET A 110 2.94 5.52 4.83
C MET A 110 1.58 4.90 4.54
N VAL A 111 1.03 5.17 3.35
CA VAL A 111 -0.30 4.71 2.94
C VAL A 111 -0.17 3.77 1.75
N CYS A 112 -0.53 2.50 1.94
CA CYS A 112 -0.49 1.44 0.93
C CYS A 112 -1.92 1.02 0.60
N LEU A 113 -2.61 1.80 -0.24
CA LEU A 113 -4.01 1.62 -0.60
C LEU A 113 -4.23 1.87 -2.10
N GLY A 114 -5.21 1.19 -2.67
CA GLY A 114 -5.69 1.44 -4.03
C GLY A 114 -5.86 0.18 -4.86
N VAL A 115 -5.00 -0.84 -4.69
CA VAL A 115 -5.10 -2.11 -5.44
C VAL A 115 -6.48 -2.74 -5.27
N ASN A 116 -7.02 -2.76 -4.06
CA ASN A 116 -8.36 -3.31 -3.81
C ASN A 116 -9.48 -2.40 -4.34
N ASP A 117 -9.29 -1.08 -4.37
CA ASP A 117 -10.22 -0.16 -4.99
C ASP A 117 -10.26 -0.38 -6.51
N ALA A 118 -9.09 -0.47 -7.16
CA ALA A 118 -8.96 -0.78 -8.58
C ALA A 118 -9.61 -2.13 -8.92
N LYS A 119 -9.24 -3.19 -8.21
CA LYS A 119 -9.76 -4.56 -8.40
C LYS A 119 -11.27 -4.67 -8.21
N ASN A 120 -11.83 -3.92 -7.27
CA ASN A 120 -13.26 -3.93 -6.97
C ASN A 120 -14.09 -2.96 -7.83
N GLY A 121 -13.51 -2.37 -8.87
CA GLY A 121 -14.24 -1.52 -9.80
C GLY A 121 -14.66 -0.15 -9.23
N VAL A 122 -13.99 0.35 -8.19
CA VAL A 122 -14.30 1.66 -7.61
C VAL A 122 -14.10 2.75 -8.65
N ARG A 123 -15.06 3.67 -8.78
CA ARG A 123 -14.97 4.80 -9.70
C ARG A 123 -13.88 5.79 -9.25
N ALA A 124 -13.16 6.38 -10.21
CA ALA A 124 -12.06 7.31 -9.94
C ALA A 124 -12.43 8.44 -8.97
N GLY A 125 -13.51 9.17 -9.23
CA GLY A 125 -13.94 10.27 -8.34
C GLY A 125 -14.26 9.81 -6.93
N ALA A 126 -14.83 8.62 -6.76
CA ALA A 126 -15.08 8.06 -5.43
C ALA A 126 -13.78 7.62 -4.74
N PHE A 127 -12.80 7.11 -5.49
CA PHE A 127 -11.47 6.78 -4.99
C PHE A 127 -10.75 8.04 -4.51
N GLN A 128 -10.65 9.07 -5.37
CA GLN A 128 -10.01 10.35 -5.05
C GLN A 128 -10.64 11.00 -3.81
N ALA A 129 -11.97 11.13 -3.78
CA ALA A 129 -12.67 11.74 -2.64
C ALA A 129 -12.38 10.99 -1.32
N ARG A 130 -12.36 9.66 -1.34
CA ARG A 130 -12.04 8.85 -0.17
C ARG A 130 -10.58 8.93 0.22
N TYR A 131 -9.68 8.99 -0.76
CA TYR A 131 -8.25 9.13 -0.50
C TYR A 131 -7.95 10.48 0.15
N HIS A 132 -8.51 11.58 -0.37
CA HIS A 132 -8.43 12.87 0.27
C HIS A 132 -8.97 12.84 1.70
N ALA A 133 -10.09 12.17 1.94
CA ALA A 133 -10.63 12.01 3.29
C ALA A 133 -9.72 11.19 4.23
N VAL A 134 -8.94 10.22 3.69
CA VAL A 134 -7.87 9.54 4.46
C VAL A 134 -6.79 10.53 4.85
N LEU A 135 -6.34 11.36 3.92
CA LEU A 135 -5.30 12.39 4.17
C LEU A 135 -5.77 13.45 5.16
N ASP A 136 -7.01 13.92 5.04
CA ASP A 136 -7.62 14.85 6.00
C ASP A 136 -7.62 14.25 7.41
N ARG A 137 -8.03 13.00 7.53
CA ARG A 137 -8.03 12.31 8.82
C ARG A 137 -6.63 12.08 9.38
N LEU A 138 -5.63 11.79 8.53
CA LEU A 138 -4.24 11.69 8.97
C LEU A 138 -3.75 13.01 9.56
N ARG A 139 -4.10 14.13 8.94
CA ARG A 139 -3.77 15.46 9.44
C ARG A 139 -4.54 15.79 10.73
N ASP A 140 -5.86 15.61 10.73
CA ASP A 140 -6.74 16.15 11.78
C ASP A 140 -6.79 15.27 13.04
N ASP A 141 -6.78 13.94 12.88
CA ASP A 141 -6.89 12.98 13.99
C ASP A 141 -5.53 12.45 14.48
N TYR A 142 -4.49 12.52 13.63
CA TYR A 142 -3.19 11.91 13.91
C TYR A 142 -2.01 12.90 13.79
N GLU A 143 -2.29 14.17 13.52
CA GLU A 143 -1.29 15.26 13.42
C GLU A 143 -0.14 14.93 12.46
N VAL A 144 -0.43 14.21 11.36
CA VAL A 144 0.58 13.81 10.39
C VAL A 144 0.85 14.92 9.40
N ASP A 145 2.08 15.42 9.38
CA ASP A 145 2.51 16.47 8.44
C ASP A 145 3.04 15.92 7.11
N ARG A 146 3.60 14.72 7.11
CA ARG A 146 4.22 14.12 5.93
C ARG A 146 3.65 12.73 5.66
N VAL A 147 3.10 12.53 4.45
CA VAL A 147 2.45 11.27 4.06
C VAL A 147 3.09 10.73 2.79
N TYR A 148 3.57 9.49 2.82
CA TYR A 148 4.11 8.77 1.67
C TYR A 148 3.03 7.85 1.11
N LEU A 149 2.61 8.13 -0.13
CA LEU A 149 1.57 7.39 -0.83
C LEU A 149 2.22 6.34 -1.71
N ALA A 150 2.09 5.09 -1.34
CA ALA A 150 2.67 3.99 -2.11
C ALA A 150 2.04 3.90 -3.50
N GLY A 151 2.87 3.81 -4.53
CA GLY A 151 2.47 3.56 -5.90
C GLY A 151 1.91 2.15 -6.11
N MET A 152 1.27 1.94 -7.25
CA MET A 152 0.71 0.64 -7.63
C MET A 152 1.79 -0.33 -8.13
N PRO A 153 1.59 -1.65 -7.98
CA PRO A 153 2.49 -2.63 -8.56
C PRO A 153 2.47 -2.54 -10.09
N PRO A 154 3.64 -2.60 -10.76
CA PRO A 154 3.73 -2.56 -12.21
C PRO A 154 3.20 -3.85 -12.85
N GLN A 155 2.89 -3.76 -14.15
CA GLN A 155 2.26 -4.85 -14.89
C GLN A 155 3.02 -6.17 -14.86
N GLU A 156 4.34 -6.13 -14.76
CA GLU A 156 5.22 -7.30 -14.71
C GLU A 156 4.98 -8.15 -13.45
N LEU A 157 4.49 -7.51 -12.39
CA LEU A 157 4.16 -8.14 -11.11
C LEU A 157 2.67 -8.56 -11.01
N VAL A 158 1.93 -8.55 -12.13
CA VAL A 158 0.53 -9.03 -12.20
C VAL A 158 0.42 -10.19 -13.21
N PRO A 159 1.17 -11.30 -13.05
CA PRO A 159 1.43 -12.19 -14.17
C PRO A 159 0.40 -13.29 -14.42
N GLN A 160 -0.39 -13.68 -13.45
CA GLN A 160 -1.10 -14.98 -13.47
C GLN A 160 -2.61 -14.85 -13.78
N LEU A 161 -3.04 -13.76 -14.40
CA LEU A 161 -4.44 -13.56 -14.75
C LEU A 161 -4.68 -13.88 -16.23
N PRO A 162 -5.84 -14.49 -16.58
CA PRO A 162 -6.20 -14.70 -17.97
C PRO A 162 -6.57 -13.38 -18.64
N ASN A 163 -6.26 -13.25 -19.95
CA ASN A 163 -6.75 -12.16 -20.75
C ASN A 163 -8.22 -12.38 -21.14
N PRO A 164 -9.06 -11.34 -21.23
CA PRO A 164 -8.74 -9.92 -21.09
C PRO A 164 -8.73 -9.35 -19.65
N LEU A 165 -9.04 -10.16 -18.63
CA LEU A 165 -9.08 -9.68 -17.23
C LEU A 165 -7.76 -9.04 -16.79
N ARG A 166 -6.61 -9.64 -17.20
CA ARG A 166 -5.28 -9.11 -16.90
C ARG A 166 -5.08 -7.70 -17.42
N ASP A 167 -5.36 -7.50 -18.71
CA ASP A 167 -5.12 -6.20 -19.38
C ASP A 167 -6.00 -5.10 -18.78
N ILE A 168 -7.25 -5.43 -18.45
CA ILE A 168 -8.17 -4.50 -17.77
C ILE A 168 -7.65 -4.14 -16.38
N LEU A 169 -7.16 -5.11 -15.61
CA LEU A 169 -6.64 -4.83 -14.27
C LEU A 169 -5.36 -4.00 -14.35
N VAL A 170 -4.43 -4.33 -15.24
CA VAL A 170 -3.20 -3.54 -15.45
C VAL A 170 -3.53 -2.10 -15.79
N ALA A 171 -4.37 -1.86 -16.80
CA ALA A 171 -4.78 -0.52 -17.18
C ALA A 171 -5.43 0.26 -16.02
N ARG A 172 -6.18 -0.44 -15.16
CA ARG A 172 -6.77 0.18 -13.98
C ARG A 172 -5.74 0.51 -12.89
N LEU A 173 -4.76 -0.36 -12.67
CA LEU A 173 -3.68 -0.09 -11.71
C LEU A 173 -2.85 1.11 -12.16
N ASP A 174 -2.46 1.19 -13.42
CA ASP A 174 -1.72 2.32 -13.98
C ASP A 174 -2.52 3.63 -13.86
N TRP A 175 -3.83 3.57 -14.16
CA TRP A 175 -4.69 4.72 -13.97
C TRP A 175 -4.80 5.15 -12.51
N PHE A 176 -4.96 4.21 -11.58
CA PHE A 176 -5.03 4.51 -10.15
C PHE A 176 -3.70 5.03 -9.61
N ASP A 177 -2.56 4.58 -10.13
CA ASP A 177 -1.26 5.16 -9.81
C ASP A 177 -1.19 6.64 -10.23
N THR A 178 -1.65 6.96 -11.44
CA THR A 178 -1.77 8.35 -11.93
C THR A 178 -2.65 9.20 -11.00
N LEU A 179 -3.78 8.65 -10.50
CA LEU A 179 -4.63 9.35 -9.55
C LEU A 179 -3.93 9.60 -8.21
N ILE A 180 -3.14 8.65 -7.72
CA ILE A 180 -2.34 8.82 -6.49
C ILE A 180 -1.26 9.90 -6.69
N GLN A 181 -0.60 9.94 -7.86
CA GLN A 181 0.34 11.00 -8.19
C GLN A 181 -0.34 12.38 -8.18
N GLN A 182 -1.53 12.50 -8.78
CA GLN A 182 -2.32 13.74 -8.76
C GLN A 182 -2.67 14.15 -7.33
N ILE A 183 -3.19 13.22 -6.52
CA ILE A 183 -3.50 13.47 -5.10
C ILE A 183 -2.26 13.93 -4.34
N ALA A 184 -1.10 13.32 -4.58
CA ALA A 184 0.15 13.75 -3.94
C ALA A 184 0.54 15.18 -4.35
N ALA A 185 0.37 15.54 -5.62
CA ALA A 185 0.68 16.88 -6.14
C ALA A 185 -0.28 17.97 -5.59
N GLU A 186 -1.54 17.62 -5.33
CA GLU A 186 -2.57 18.52 -4.82
C GLU A 186 -2.48 18.76 -3.30
N ARG A 187 -1.78 17.89 -2.57
CA ARG A 187 -1.77 17.90 -1.10
C ARG A 187 -0.39 18.23 -0.54
N ARG A 188 -0.30 19.36 0.14
CA ARG A 188 0.91 19.73 0.88
C ARG A 188 1.29 18.60 1.87
N GLY A 189 2.56 18.22 1.86
CA GLY A 189 3.08 17.16 2.73
C GLY A 189 2.86 15.74 2.20
N ALA A 190 2.08 15.55 1.14
CA ALA A 190 1.95 14.25 0.49
C ALA A 190 3.05 14.05 -0.57
N VAL A 191 3.58 12.82 -0.65
CA VAL A 191 4.61 12.41 -1.60
C VAL A 191 4.21 11.09 -2.23
N HIS A 192 4.12 11.03 -3.56
CA HIS A 192 4.01 9.74 -4.25
C HIS A 192 5.34 8.98 -4.12
N LEU A 193 5.27 7.76 -3.67
CA LEU A 193 6.41 6.85 -3.55
C LEU A 193 6.23 5.71 -4.56
N PRO A 194 6.91 5.76 -5.73
CA PRO A 194 6.78 4.72 -6.74
C PRO A 194 7.11 3.33 -6.17
N PHE A 195 6.39 2.32 -6.64
CA PHE A 195 6.70 0.93 -6.33
C PHE A 195 7.83 0.44 -7.26
N ASP A 196 9.01 1.02 -7.09
CA ASP A 196 10.18 0.81 -7.96
C ASP A 196 11.10 -0.29 -7.42
N VAL A 197 10.55 -1.47 -7.26
CA VAL A 197 11.26 -2.69 -6.85
C VAL A 197 11.69 -3.50 -8.06
N THR A 198 12.59 -4.48 -7.85
CA THR A 198 12.98 -5.43 -8.89
C THR A 198 11.75 -6.13 -9.49
N ARG A 199 11.56 -5.99 -10.80
CA ARG A 199 10.37 -6.48 -11.53
C ARG A 199 10.51 -7.96 -11.90
N ASP A 200 10.97 -8.77 -10.95
CA ASP A 200 11.10 -10.22 -11.13
C ASP A 200 9.95 -10.95 -10.43
N PRO A 201 9.05 -11.63 -11.18
CA PRO A 201 7.97 -12.42 -10.60
C PRO A 201 8.44 -13.54 -9.66
N ALA A 202 9.70 -13.96 -9.74
CA ALA A 202 10.27 -14.95 -8.83
C ALA A 202 10.42 -14.43 -7.39
N LEU A 203 10.44 -13.10 -7.21
CA LEU A 203 10.49 -12.46 -5.90
C LEU A 203 9.11 -12.30 -5.25
N MET A 204 8.03 -12.66 -5.97
CA MET A 204 6.68 -12.69 -5.43
C MET A 204 6.49 -13.88 -4.49
N ALA A 205 5.53 -13.76 -3.59
CA ALA A 205 5.10 -14.88 -2.74
C ALA A 205 4.52 -16.05 -3.56
N SER A 206 4.23 -17.16 -2.90
CA SER A 206 3.73 -18.38 -3.55
C SER A 206 2.39 -18.19 -4.27
N ASP A 207 1.59 -17.20 -3.87
CA ASP A 207 0.34 -16.83 -4.54
C ASP A 207 0.53 -16.01 -5.82
N LYS A 208 1.77 -15.65 -6.16
CA LYS A 208 2.14 -14.87 -7.34
C LYS A 208 1.42 -13.51 -7.45
N PHE A 209 1.01 -12.97 -6.32
CA PHE A 209 0.28 -11.70 -6.25
C PHE A 209 0.84 -10.75 -5.19
N HIS A 210 1.25 -11.26 -4.04
CA HIS A 210 1.84 -10.44 -2.97
C HIS A 210 3.37 -10.45 -3.03
N PRO A 211 4.03 -9.43 -2.50
CA PRO A 211 5.49 -9.40 -2.38
C PRO A 211 6.01 -10.57 -1.53
N GLY A 212 7.12 -11.16 -1.95
CA GLY A 212 7.91 -12.06 -1.13
C GLY A 212 8.91 -11.30 -0.24
N PRO A 213 9.70 -12.02 0.60
CA PRO A 213 10.59 -11.39 1.60
C PRO A 213 11.58 -10.39 1.00
N LYS A 214 12.21 -10.73 -0.11
CA LYS A 214 13.19 -9.86 -0.80
C LYS A 214 12.54 -8.59 -1.34
N MET A 215 11.35 -8.72 -1.95
CA MET A 215 10.62 -7.58 -2.49
C MET A 215 10.14 -6.63 -1.38
N TYR A 216 9.71 -7.17 -0.23
CA TYR A 216 9.41 -6.34 0.95
C TYR A 216 10.64 -5.59 1.46
N ALA A 217 11.82 -6.22 1.48
CA ALA A 217 13.06 -5.58 1.90
C ALA A 217 13.46 -4.44 0.96
N GLU A 218 13.36 -4.64 -0.37
CA GLU A 218 13.64 -3.59 -1.36
C GLU A 218 12.66 -2.42 -1.20
N TRP A 219 11.36 -2.70 -1.14
CA TRP A 219 10.34 -1.66 -0.97
C TRP A 219 10.53 -0.86 0.32
N ALA A 220 10.80 -1.55 1.42
CA ALA A 220 11.10 -0.91 2.71
C ALA A 220 12.33 -0.03 2.65
N SER A 221 13.40 -0.46 1.97
CA SER A 221 14.64 0.32 1.78
C SER A 221 14.37 1.61 1.00
N LEU A 222 13.62 1.53 -0.10
CA LEU A 222 13.24 2.70 -0.90
C LEU A 222 12.40 3.70 -0.08
N ALA A 223 11.42 3.19 0.68
CA ALA A 223 10.58 4.00 1.56
C ALA A 223 11.40 4.66 2.67
N ALA A 224 12.26 3.90 3.34
CA ALA A 224 13.13 4.42 4.40
C ALA A 224 14.08 5.51 3.89
N ALA A 225 14.66 5.32 2.70
CA ALA A 225 15.55 6.31 2.08
C ALA A 225 14.80 7.62 1.76
N ALA A 226 13.55 7.54 1.29
CA ALA A 226 12.72 8.72 1.04
C ALA A 226 12.38 9.46 2.34
N ILE A 227 11.94 8.74 3.37
CA ILE A 227 11.61 9.30 4.68
C ILE A 227 12.83 9.96 5.32
N HIS A 228 13.97 9.29 5.31
CA HIS A 228 15.21 9.82 5.90
C HIS A 228 15.67 11.11 5.19
N ARG A 229 15.70 11.13 3.85
CA ARG A 229 16.09 12.32 3.07
C ARG A 229 15.22 13.54 3.41
N ASP A 230 13.91 13.35 3.52
CA ASP A 230 12.99 14.43 3.82
C ASP A 230 13.17 14.96 5.25
N ARG A 231 13.45 14.07 6.21
CA ARG A 231 13.72 14.47 7.61
C ARG A 231 15.01 15.27 7.74
N VAL A 232 16.07 14.89 7.04
CA VAL A 232 17.34 15.64 7.05
C VAL A 232 17.19 17.03 6.44
N ARG A 233 16.32 17.21 5.42
CA ARG A 233 16.07 18.53 4.80
C ARG A 233 15.19 19.46 5.64
N SER A 234 14.47 18.91 6.61
CA SER A 234 13.54 19.66 7.45
C SER A 234 14.16 20.15 8.76
N HIS A 235 15.41 19.81 9.00
CA HIS A 235 16.25 20.26 10.12
C HIS A 235 17.43 21.09 9.60
#